data_b8a8f3f1fa947cb7315eb0fc594b626e
#
_entry.id   b8a8f3f1fa947cb7315eb0fc594b626e
#
_cell.length_a   1.000
_cell.length_b   1.000
_cell.length_c   1.000
_cell.angle_alpha   90.00
_cell.angle_beta   90.00
_cell.angle_gamma   90.00
#
_symmetry.space_group_name_H-M   'P 1'
#
loop_
_entity.id
_entity.type
_entity.pdbx_description
1 polymer ?
#
loop_
_entity_poly.entity_id
_entity_poly.type
_entity_poly.pdbx_seq_one_letter_code
_entity_poly.pdbx_strand_id
1 'polypeptide(L)'
;MKLAALSLLWSLAAPLQAPWREVAPGVETATAADLGGDANWAAKVLLVDPQKAQFAVRFDSRKPTLAEWRQRYPTAIAIANGSFYSADGGDVRPTCEIVQEGRRVKGAGCQRQDALWFGAQRREAKPVAQSKSANASRAPRFFAPPDFLADQWSEALKSFPALVRGGAAVCVGPHYCAESSRTAAIGQLRDGRILFFASQWPAIRRDVARWLSDALGALDAVNLDGGPEAMLSLRGEPLEDVIGTYGRGLPLVLLVLPP
;
A
#
# COMPACT_ATOMS: atom_id res chain seq x y z
N MET A 1 37.16 -25.46 52.82
CA MET A 1 36.29 -25.46 51.64
C MET A 1 35.69 -24.07 51.49
N LYS A 2 36.05 -23.31 50.47
CA LYS A 2 35.51 -21.98 50.17
C LYS A 2 34.57 -22.12 48.97
N LEU A 3 33.27 -21.90 49.18
CA LEU A 3 32.26 -21.85 48.11
C LEU A 3 32.36 -20.49 47.41
N ALA A 4 32.70 -20.50 46.13
CA ALA A 4 32.64 -19.34 45.28
C ALA A 4 31.23 -19.20 44.74
N ALA A 5 30.58 -18.08 45.07
CA ALA A 5 29.28 -17.71 44.54
C ALA A 5 29.46 -17.18 43.11
N LEU A 6 28.92 -17.89 42.11
CA LEU A 6 28.82 -17.41 40.72
C LEU A 6 27.61 -16.48 40.64
N SER A 7 27.85 -15.18 40.53
CA SER A 7 26.83 -14.18 40.22
C SER A 7 26.53 -14.22 38.73
N LEU A 8 25.38 -14.79 38.33
CA LEU A 8 24.84 -14.68 36.96
C LEU A 8 24.34 -13.24 36.77
N LEU A 9 25.10 -12.44 36.04
CA LEU A 9 24.65 -11.17 35.49
C LEU A 9 23.66 -11.46 34.35
N TRP A 10 22.37 -11.40 34.64
CA TRP A 10 21.36 -11.32 33.61
C TRP A 10 21.44 -9.92 33.01
N SER A 11 22.05 -9.82 31.81
CA SER A 11 21.96 -8.63 30.96
C SER A 11 20.51 -8.49 30.52
N LEU A 12 19.77 -7.58 31.13
CA LEU A 12 18.49 -7.12 30.66
C LEU A 12 18.73 -6.36 29.36
N ALA A 13 18.69 -7.07 28.22
CA ALA A 13 18.59 -6.43 26.92
C ALA A 13 17.31 -5.57 26.97
N ALA A 14 17.48 -4.26 26.94
CA ALA A 14 16.35 -3.34 26.76
C ALA A 14 15.56 -3.81 25.51
N PRO A 15 14.23 -3.86 25.59
CA PRO A 15 13.45 -4.18 24.41
C PRO A 15 13.83 -3.17 23.32
N LEU A 16 14.35 -3.65 22.19
CA LEU A 16 14.53 -2.82 21.01
C LEU A 16 13.17 -2.18 20.73
N GLN A 17 13.06 -0.88 20.96
CA GLN A 17 11.86 -0.14 20.61
C GLN A 17 11.58 -0.45 19.13
N ALA A 18 10.35 -0.93 18.85
CA ALA A 18 9.95 -1.19 17.50
C ALA A 18 10.20 0.08 16.67
N PRO A 19 10.81 0.00 15.49
CA PRO A 19 11.25 1.15 14.69
C PRO A 19 10.10 2.00 14.15
N TRP A 20 8.87 1.69 14.56
CA TRP A 20 7.66 2.35 14.11
C TRP A 20 7.42 3.67 14.84
N ARG A 21 7.20 4.73 14.09
CA ARG A 21 6.81 6.06 14.57
C ARG A 21 5.35 6.33 14.23
N GLU A 22 4.51 6.57 15.22
CA GLU A 22 3.12 6.95 15.01
C GLU A 22 3.05 8.36 14.38
N VAL A 23 2.27 8.51 13.31
CA VAL A 23 2.02 9.77 12.57
C VAL A 23 0.58 10.24 12.69
N ALA A 24 -0.32 9.35 13.04
CA ALA A 24 -1.70 9.60 13.42
C ALA A 24 -2.23 8.38 14.17
N PRO A 25 -3.34 8.46 14.93
CA PRO A 25 -3.89 7.32 15.64
C PRO A 25 -4.08 6.09 14.74
N GLY A 26 -3.31 5.01 15.03
CA GLY A 26 -3.31 3.77 14.27
C GLY A 26 -2.63 3.84 12.90
N VAL A 27 -1.83 4.87 12.64
CA VAL A 27 -1.02 5.01 11.44
C VAL A 27 0.43 5.22 11.85
N GLU A 28 1.28 4.27 11.49
CA GLU A 28 2.70 4.23 11.85
C GLU A 28 3.57 4.21 10.61
N THR A 29 4.75 4.79 10.69
CA THR A 29 5.75 4.79 9.60
C THR A 29 7.11 4.34 10.10
N ALA A 30 7.87 3.69 9.22
CA ALA A 30 9.26 3.33 9.42
C ALA A 30 10.01 3.36 8.09
N THR A 31 11.34 3.31 8.11
CA THR A 31 12.10 3.01 6.91
C THR A 31 12.17 1.50 6.66
N ALA A 32 12.28 1.08 5.41
CA ALA A 32 12.45 -0.35 5.11
C ALA A 32 13.73 -0.90 5.75
N ALA A 33 14.79 -0.09 5.82
CA ALA A 33 16.06 -0.47 6.45
C ALA A 33 15.90 -0.81 7.93
N ASP A 34 15.14 -0.01 8.68
CA ASP A 34 14.86 -0.27 10.10
C ASP A 34 14.06 -1.57 10.32
N LEU A 35 13.38 -2.03 9.28
CA LEU A 35 12.58 -3.25 9.25
C LEU A 35 13.30 -4.44 8.59
N GLY A 36 14.64 -4.36 8.44
CA GLY A 36 15.45 -5.42 7.85
C GLY A 36 15.40 -5.50 6.31
N GLY A 37 14.87 -4.48 5.64
CA GLY A 37 14.94 -4.32 4.20
C GLY A 37 16.28 -3.74 3.73
N ASP A 38 16.49 -3.71 2.42
CA ASP A 38 17.70 -3.14 1.83
C ASP A 38 17.71 -1.60 1.98
N ALA A 39 18.73 -1.09 2.65
CA ALA A 39 18.92 0.35 2.86
C ALA A 39 19.06 1.13 1.54
N ASN A 40 19.56 0.49 0.48
CA ASN A 40 19.71 1.12 -0.83
C ASN A 40 18.37 1.46 -1.50
N TRP A 41 17.26 0.90 -1.05
CA TRP A 41 15.94 1.28 -1.55
C TRP A 41 15.53 2.70 -1.10
N ALA A 42 16.12 3.19 0.01
CA ALA A 42 15.69 4.42 0.69
C ALA A 42 14.15 4.48 0.77
N ALA A 43 13.56 3.39 1.23
CA ALA A 43 12.12 3.17 1.15
C ALA A 43 11.42 3.49 2.47
N LYS A 44 10.22 4.04 2.33
CA LYS A 44 9.29 4.31 3.42
C LYS A 44 8.22 3.22 3.47
N VAL A 45 7.85 2.84 4.67
CA VAL A 45 6.75 1.94 4.96
C VAL A 45 5.73 2.67 5.82
N LEU A 46 4.45 2.51 5.46
CA LEU A 46 3.33 2.99 6.27
C LEU A 46 2.49 1.78 6.66
N LEU A 47 2.16 1.70 7.94
CA LEU A 47 1.29 0.66 8.50
C LEU A 47 0.03 1.31 9.06
N VAL A 48 -1.13 0.80 8.65
CA VAL A 48 -2.43 1.40 8.94
C VAL A 48 -3.36 0.40 9.59
N ASP A 49 -3.85 0.71 10.78
CA ASP A 49 -4.95 0.00 11.42
C ASP A 49 -6.27 0.38 10.74
N PRO A 50 -6.93 -0.55 10.03
CA PRO A 50 -8.16 -0.25 9.31
C PRO A 50 -9.37 0.03 10.22
N GLN A 51 -9.24 -0.20 11.53
CA GLN A 51 -10.27 0.21 12.50
C GLN A 51 -10.17 1.70 12.84
N LYS A 52 -8.98 2.30 12.66
CA LYS A 52 -8.67 3.69 13.02
C LYS A 52 -8.46 4.61 11.82
N ALA A 53 -8.56 4.08 10.60
CA ALA A 53 -8.45 4.87 9.37
C ALA A 53 -9.40 4.35 8.30
N GLN A 54 -9.62 5.17 7.28
CA GLN A 54 -10.38 4.82 6.09
C GLN A 54 -9.48 4.90 4.86
N PHE A 55 -9.87 4.20 3.81
CA PHE A 55 -9.16 4.20 2.54
C PHE A 55 -10.07 4.75 1.44
N ALA A 56 -9.47 5.51 0.50
CA ALA A 56 -10.19 5.97 -0.66
C ALA A 56 -9.32 5.85 -1.92
N VAL A 57 -9.92 5.45 -3.01
CA VAL A 57 -9.33 5.42 -4.35
C VAL A 57 -9.80 6.67 -5.08
N ARG A 58 -8.88 7.45 -5.66
CA ARG A 58 -9.22 8.66 -6.39
C ARG A 58 -8.54 8.69 -7.74
N PHE A 59 -9.35 8.86 -8.77
CA PHE A 59 -8.90 9.00 -10.16
C PHE A 59 -9.32 10.37 -10.72
N ASP A 60 -8.38 11.04 -11.37
CA ASP A 60 -8.62 12.26 -12.15
C ASP A 60 -7.72 12.25 -13.39
N SER A 61 -8.36 12.21 -14.56
CA SER A 61 -7.67 12.18 -15.87
C SER A 61 -6.78 13.41 -16.13
N ARG A 62 -6.98 14.50 -15.42
CA ARG A 62 -6.14 15.72 -15.51
C ARG A 62 -4.77 15.55 -14.88
N LYS A 63 -4.51 14.43 -14.20
CA LYS A 63 -3.22 14.11 -13.56
C LYS A 63 -2.80 15.18 -12.55
N PRO A 64 -3.55 15.41 -11.47
CA PRO A 64 -3.18 16.38 -10.45
C PRO A 64 -1.82 16.05 -9.83
N THR A 65 -1.06 17.09 -9.51
CA THR A 65 0.16 16.96 -8.72
C THR A 65 -0.14 16.58 -7.27
N LEU A 66 0.89 16.16 -6.51
CA LEU A 66 0.72 15.88 -5.09
C LEU A 66 0.17 17.11 -4.33
N ALA A 67 0.62 18.32 -4.67
CA ALA A 67 0.14 19.55 -4.05
C ALA A 67 -1.36 19.78 -4.27
N GLU A 68 -1.84 19.53 -5.50
CA GLU A 68 -3.26 19.62 -5.82
C GLU A 68 -4.08 18.52 -5.13
N TRP A 69 -3.56 17.30 -5.02
CA TRP A 69 -4.20 16.24 -4.24
C TRP A 69 -4.28 16.60 -2.76
N ARG A 70 -3.21 17.18 -2.18
CA ARG A 70 -3.21 17.68 -0.80
C ARG A 70 -4.21 18.81 -0.58
N GLN A 71 -4.34 19.72 -1.54
CA GLN A 71 -5.34 20.79 -1.48
C GLN A 71 -6.76 20.26 -1.48
N ARG A 72 -7.06 19.23 -2.27
CA ARG A 72 -8.39 18.59 -2.34
C ARG A 72 -8.72 17.73 -1.13
N TYR A 73 -7.70 17.10 -0.55
CA TYR A 73 -7.83 16.19 0.59
C TYR A 73 -6.92 16.62 1.74
N PRO A 74 -7.14 17.79 2.35
CA PRO A 74 -6.25 18.36 3.36
C PRO A 74 -6.20 17.53 4.65
N THR A 75 -7.24 16.72 4.90
CA THR A 75 -7.32 15.83 6.06
C THR A 75 -6.66 14.47 5.82
N ALA A 76 -6.27 14.14 4.58
CA ALA A 76 -5.64 12.86 4.29
C ALA A 76 -4.34 12.70 5.09
N ILE A 77 -4.25 11.63 5.86
CA ILE A 77 -3.07 11.28 6.67
C ILE A 77 -1.92 10.92 5.75
N ALA A 78 -2.22 10.12 4.70
CA ALA A 78 -1.25 9.76 3.68
C ALA A 78 -1.88 9.80 2.28
N ILE A 79 -1.04 10.05 1.29
CA ILE A 79 -1.33 9.92 -0.14
C ILE A 79 -0.25 9.03 -0.74
N ALA A 80 -0.67 7.93 -1.35
CA ALA A 80 0.19 7.05 -2.13
C ALA A 80 -0.28 7.03 -3.59
N ASN A 81 0.62 6.77 -4.53
CA ASN A 81 0.19 6.50 -5.90
C ASN A 81 -0.68 5.24 -5.96
N GLY A 82 -1.53 5.18 -6.99
CA GLY A 82 -2.37 4.02 -7.27
C GLY A 82 -1.74 3.03 -8.25
N SER A 83 -2.59 2.24 -8.93
CA SER A 83 -2.14 1.32 -9.96
C SER A 83 -1.84 2.04 -11.28
N PHE A 84 -1.40 1.26 -12.27
CA PHE A 84 -1.02 1.74 -13.59
C PHE A 84 -2.16 2.46 -14.32
N TYR A 85 -1.79 3.37 -15.18
CA TYR A 85 -2.69 4.07 -16.08
C TYR A 85 -2.15 4.06 -17.52
N SER A 86 -3.04 4.22 -18.48
CA SER A 86 -2.71 4.49 -19.88
C SER A 86 -3.01 5.95 -20.20
N ALA A 87 -2.21 6.54 -21.08
CA ALA A 87 -2.37 7.91 -21.56
C ALA A 87 -2.38 7.97 -23.09
N ASP A 88 -2.94 6.95 -23.73
CA ASP A 88 -2.96 6.83 -25.17
C ASP A 88 -3.90 7.87 -25.83
N GLY A 89 -3.38 8.59 -26.81
CA GLY A 89 -4.15 9.61 -27.54
C GLY A 89 -4.64 10.79 -26.69
N GLY A 90 -4.04 11.02 -25.52
CA GLY A 90 -4.44 12.09 -24.59
C GLY A 90 -5.58 11.69 -23.65
N ASP A 91 -6.15 10.50 -23.80
CA ASP A 91 -7.17 9.97 -22.93
C ASP A 91 -6.53 9.18 -21.77
N VAL A 92 -6.53 9.76 -20.58
CA VAL A 92 -5.96 9.15 -19.39
C VAL A 92 -7.01 8.25 -18.74
N ARG A 93 -6.69 6.95 -18.60
CA ARG A 93 -7.55 5.94 -17.98
C ARG A 93 -6.74 5.04 -17.04
N PRO A 94 -7.34 4.49 -15.97
CA PRO A 94 -6.69 3.41 -15.24
C PRO A 94 -6.39 2.25 -16.20
N THR A 95 -5.25 1.59 -16.06
CA THR A 95 -4.99 0.36 -16.84
C THR A 95 -5.95 -0.75 -16.42
N CYS A 96 -6.08 -0.98 -15.12
CA CYS A 96 -7.05 -1.89 -14.55
C CYS A 96 -8.28 -1.11 -14.05
N GLU A 97 -9.39 -1.80 -13.92
CA GLU A 97 -10.61 -1.26 -13.33
C GLU A 97 -10.40 -0.84 -11.87
N ILE A 98 -11.11 0.20 -11.46
CA ILE A 98 -11.20 0.65 -10.07
C ILE A 98 -12.64 0.86 -9.66
N VAL A 99 -12.91 0.93 -8.36
CA VAL A 99 -14.16 1.43 -7.77
C VAL A 99 -13.84 2.67 -6.96
N GLN A 100 -14.51 3.75 -7.25
CA GLN A 100 -14.41 5.03 -6.57
C GLN A 100 -15.79 5.47 -6.12
N GLU A 101 -15.99 5.62 -4.80
CA GLU A 101 -17.28 6.05 -4.24
C GLU A 101 -18.48 5.17 -4.70
N GLY A 102 -18.24 3.86 -4.77
CA GLY A 102 -19.21 2.87 -5.23
C GLY A 102 -19.46 2.85 -6.74
N ARG A 103 -18.73 3.64 -7.50
CA ARG A 103 -18.84 3.69 -8.96
C ARG A 103 -17.65 2.98 -9.62
N ARG A 104 -17.95 2.08 -10.54
CA ARG A 104 -16.92 1.43 -11.35
C ARG A 104 -16.36 2.41 -12.38
N VAL A 105 -15.04 2.56 -12.40
CA VAL A 105 -14.31 3.26 -13.45
C VAL A 105 -13.62 2.19 -14.29
N LYS A 106 -14.08 2.06 -15.54
CA LYS A 106 -13.58 1.04 -16.46
C LYS A 106 -12.12 1.34 -16.84
N GLY A 107 -11.26 0.32 -16.73
CA GLY A 107 -9.86 0.42 -17.16
C GLY A 107 -9.70 0.30 -18.68
N ALA A 108 -8.50 0.64 -19.16
CA ALA A 108 -8.10 0.49 -20.56
C ALA A 108 -8.04 -0.99 -20.99
N GLY A 109 -7.75 -1.90 -20.04
CA GLY A 109 -7.73 -3.35 -20.23
C GLY A 109 -6.67 -4.01 -19.33
N CYS A 110 -7.10 -4.91 -18.47
CA CYS A 110 -6.24 -5.59 -17.49
C CYS A 110 -6.67 -7.05 -17.34
N GLN A 111 -6.23 -7.88 -18.28
CA GLN A 111 -6.50 -9.33 -18.27
C GLN A 111 -5.33 -10.10 -17.64
N ARG A 112 -4.80 -9.61 -16.49
CA ARG A 112 -3.67 -10.20 -15.79
C ARG A 112 -4.15 -11.22 -14.77
N GLN A 113 -3.65 -12.46 -14.87
CA GLN A 113 -3.92 -13.53 -13.89
C GLN A 113 -3.16 -13.31 -12.57
N ASP A 114 -2.03 -12.60 -12.64
CA ASP A 114 -1.21 -12.23 -11.50
C ASP A 114 -1.64 -10.89 -10.86
N ALA A 115 -2.84 -10.42 -11.15
CA ALA A 115 -3.40 -9.24 -10.49
C ALA A 115 -4.08 -9.59 -9.17
N LEU A 116 -4.13 -8.60 -8.26
CA LEU A 116 -4.97 -8.62 -7.06
C LEU A 116 -5.86 -7.39 -7.02
N TRP A 117 -7.02 -7.55 -6.40
CA TRP A 117 -7.89 -6.47 -6.00
C TRP A 117 -7.64 -6.12 -4.53
N PHE A 118 -7.52 -4.85 -4.23
CA PHE A 118 -7.67 -4.29 -2.90
C PHE A 118 -9.06 -3.66 -2.82
N GLY A 119 -9.88 -4.07 -1.84
CA GLY A 119 -11.21 -3.52 -1.61
C GLY A 119 -11.33 -2.94 -0.21
N ALA A 120 -11.98 -1.77 -0.08
CA ALA A 120 -12.27 -1.10 1.18
C ALA A 120 -13.71 -0.55 1.20
N GLN A 121 -14.29 -0.44 2.39
CA GLN A 121 -15.58 0.21 2.62
C GLN A 121 -15.37 1.52 3.37
N ARG A 122 -15.98 2.59 2.87
CA ARG A 122 -16.06 3.84 3.62
C ARG A 122 -17.27 3.81 4.57
N ARG A 123 -17.09 4.35 5.76
CA ARG A 123 -18.15 4.36 6.79
C ARG A 123 -19.39 5.17 6.37
N GLU A 124 -19.20 6.21 5.55
CA GLU A 124 -20.25 7.10 5.06
C GLU A 124 -20.87 6.65 3.73
N ALA A 125 -20.33 5.64 3.08
CA ALA A 125 -20.90 5.12 1.84
C ALA A 125 -22.31 4.58 2.13
N LYS A 126 -23.33 5.10 1.43
CA LYS A 126 -24.67 4.52 1.46
C LYS A 126 -24.53 3.02 1.20
N PRO A 127 -25.21 2.15 1.97
CA PRO A 127 -25.18 0.72 1.69
C PRO A 127 -25.56 0.53 0.22
N VAL A 128 -24.67 -0.11 -0.55
CA VAL A 128 -25.01 -0.53 -1.92
C VAL A 128 -26.20 -1.46 -1.75
N ALA A 129 -27.36 -1.02 -2.22
CA ALA A 129 -28.60 -1.75 -2.05
C ALA A 129 -28.42 -3.16 -2.63
N GLN A 130 -28.68 -4.18 -1.77
CA GLN A 130 -28.76 -5.61 -2.08
C GLN A 130 -27.61 -6.55 -1.63
N SER A 131 -26.71 -6.18 -0.75
CA SER A 131 -25.96 -7.25 -0.06
C SER A 131 -26.84 -7.86 1.04
N LYS A 132 -27.37 -9.08 0.81
CA LYS A 132 -28.09 -9.88 1.83
C LYS A 132 -27.17 -10.35 2.98
N SER A 133 -25.91 -9.97 2.98
CA SER A 133 -24.93 -10.23 4.03
C SER A 133 -24.65 -8.97 4.83
N ALA A 134 -25.58 -8.62 5.72
CA ALA A 134 -25.46 -7.48 6.64
C ALA A 134 -24.26 -7.58 7.63
N ASN A 135 -23.49 -8.68 7.59
CA ASN A 135 -22.37 -8.97 8.47
C ASN A 135 -21.03 -9.13 7.75
N ALA A 136 -20.91 -8.77 6.46
CA ALA A 136 -19.61 -8.79 5.83
C ALA A 136 -18.70 -7.76 6.51
N SER A 137 -17.58 -8.22 7.06
CA SER A 137 -16.54 -7.39 7.66
C SER A 137 -16.25 -6.20 6.75
N ARG A 138 -16.39 -4.97 7.29
CA ARG A 138 -16.06 -3.72 6.58
C ARG A 138 -14.54 -3.50 6.47
N ALA A 139 -13.74 -4.44 6.97
CA ALA A 139 -12.29 -4.38 6.91
C ALA A 139 -11.81 -4.46 5.47
N PRO A 140 -10.82 -3.65 5.08
CA PRO A 140 -10.19 -3.76 3.78
C PRO A 140 -9.50 -5.12 3.64
N ARG A 141 -9.48 -5.66 2.43
CA ARG A 141 -8.85 -6.94 2.12
C ARG A 141 -8.50 -7.11 0.65
N PHE A 142 -7.73 -8.14 0.38
CA PHE A 142 -7.30 -8.51 -0.97
C PHE A 142 -8.13 -9.67 -1.53
N PHE A 143 -8.25 -9.68 -2.87
CA PHE A 143 -8.97 -10.71 -3.61
C PHE A 143 -8.22 -11.07 -4.87
N ALA A 144 -8.23 -12.36 -5.21
CA ALA A 144 -7.86 -12.79 -6.54
C ALA A 144 -9.04 -12.54 -7.52
N PRO A 145 -8.79 -12.23 -8.79
CA PRO A 145 -9.80 -12.43 -9.81
C PRO A 145 -10.09 -13.95 -9.93
N PRO A 146 -11.32 -14.43 -9.97
CA PRO A 146 -12.60 -13.77 -10.13
C PRO A 146 -13.39 -13.50 -8.84
N ASP A 147 -12.81 -13.65 -7.66
CA ASP A 147 -13.53 -13.60 -6.37
C ASP A 147 -14.01 -12.21 -5.99
N PHE A 148 -13.60 -11.19 -6.75
CA PHE A 148 -13.96 -9.80 -6.48
C PHE A 148 -15.32 -9.43 -7.08
N LEU A 149 -16.23 -8.95 -6.21
CA LEU A 149 -17.54 -8.43 -6.59
C LEU A 149 -17.54 -6.90 -6.37
N ALA A 150 -17.40 -6.15 -7.46
CA ALA A 150 -17.21 -4.69 -7.44
C ALA A 150 -18.34 -3.93 -6.74
N ASP A 151 -19.56 -4.41 -6.84
CA ASP A 151 -20.77 -3.86 -6.24
C ASP A 151 -20.82 -3.97 -4.71
N GLN A 152 -19.94 -4.76 -4.12
CA GLN A 152 -19.83 -4.91 -2.67
C GLN A 152 -18.87 -3.89 -2.03
N TRP A 153 -18.15 -3.10 -2.83
CA TRP A 153 -17.10 -2.20 -2.35
C TRP A 153 -17.36 -0.75 -2.72
N SER A 154 -17.16 0.15 -1.76
CA SER A 154 -17.20 1.59 -2.06
C SER A 154 -15.92 2.10 -2.68
N GLU A 155 -14.80 1.47 -2.37
CA GLU A 155 -13.48 1.79 -2.86
C GLU A 155 -12.77 0.50 -3.26
N ALA A 156 -12.23 0.42 -4.46
CA ALA A 156 -11.38 -0.71 -4.83
C ALA A 156 -10.40 -0.36 -5.95
N LEU A 157 -9.30 -1.08 -5.95
CA LEU A 157 -8.21 -0.91 -6.91
C LEU A 157 -7.70 -2.29 -7.33
N LYS A 158 -7.64 -2.52 -8.63
CA LYS A 158 -6.96 -3.69 -9.21
C LYS A 158 -5.56 -3.31 -9.66
N SER A 159 -4.55 -4.08 -9.28
CA SER A 159 -3.16 -3.86 -9.70
C SER A 159 -2.40 -5.16 -9.92
N PHE A 160 -1.19 -5.07 -10.46
CA PHE A 160 -0.32 -6.20 -10.79
C PHE A 160 1.17 -5.78 -10.82
N PRO A 161 2.10 -6.75 -10.77
CA PRO A 161 1.89 -8.14 -10.40
C PRO A 161 1.57 -8.28 -8.91
N ALA A 162 0.95 -9.37 -8.51
CA ALA A 162 0.93 -9.78 -7.11
C ALA A 162 2.37 -10.00 -6.65
N LEU A 163 2.73 -9.44 -5.50
CA LEU A 163 4.03 -9.62 -4.86
C LEU A 163 3.99 -10.78 -3.86
N VAL A 164 2.97 -10.78 -3.02
CA VAL A 164 2.72 -11.79 -2.00
C VAL A 164 1.29 -12.29 -2.15
N ARG A 165 1.06 -13.60 -1.96
CA ARG A 165 -0.26 -14.21 -1.92
C ARG A 165 -0.28 -15.34 -0.89
N GLY A 166 -1.25 -15.28 0.04
CA GLY A 166 -1.36 -16.26 1.10
C GLY A 166 -0.11 -16.37 1.99
N GLY A 167 0.67 -15.31 2.11
CA GLY A 167 1.90 -15.26 2.88
C GLY A 167 3.14 -15.76 2.14
N ALA A 168 3.05 -16.12 0.87
CA ALA A 168 4.17 -16.54 0.04
C ALA A 168 4.53 -15.47 -1.00
N ALA A 169 5.81 -15.18 -1.19
CA ALA A 169 6.29 -14.33 -2.28
C ALA A 169 6.04 -15.04 -3.63
N VAL A 170 5.21 -14.43 -4.49
CA VAL A 170 4.80 -15.00 -5.78
C VAL A 170 5.39 -14.25 -6.97
N CYS A 171 5.98 -13.08 -6.76
CA CYS A 171 6.66 -12.32 -7.79
C CYS A 171 8.07 -12.87 -8.02
N VAL A 172 8.16 -13.98 -8.77
CA VAL A 172 9.42 -14.71 -8.98
C VAL A 172 9.85 -14.81 -10.45
N GLY A 173 9.00 -14.39 -11.38
CA GLY A 173 9.24 -14.48 -12.82
C GLY A 173 10.37 -13.58 -13.32
N PRO A 174 10.93 -13.89 -14.51
CA PRO A 174 12.14 -13.22 -15.02
C PRO A 174 11.89 -11.80 -15.55
N HIS A 175 10.66 -11.44 -15.90
CA HIS A 175 10.36 -10.12 -16.48
C HIS A 175 10.03 -9.09 -15.38
N TYR A 176 8.77 -8.71 -15.21
CA TYR A 176 8.35 -7.66 -14.27
C TYR A 176 8.92 -7.78 -12.86
N CYS A 177 9.11 -9.01 -12.37
CA CYS A 177 9.59 -9.25 -11.01
C CYS A 177 11.11 -9.10 -10.87
N ALA A 178 11.85 -9.24 -11.96
CA ALA A 178 13.31 -9.07 -12.01
C ALA A 178 13.76 -7.64 -12.36
N GLU A 179 12.83 -6.79 -12.80
CA GLU A 179 13.14 -5.42 -13.13
C GLU A 179 13.48 -4.60 -11.88
N SER A 180 14.53 -3.77 -12.01
CA SER A 180 14.93 -2.78 -11.02
C SER A 180 14.33 -1.43 -11.38
N SER A 181 13.42 -0.94 -10.58
CA SER A 181 12.81 0.38 -10.72
C SER A 181 12.33 0.87 -9.35
N ARG A 182 12.04 2.16 -9.22
CA ARG A 182 11.32 2.62 -8.04
C ARG A 182 10.04 1.80 -7.93
N THR A 183 9.78 1.26 -6.76
CA THR A 183 8.68 0.30 -6.51
C THR A 183 7.74 0.88 -5.48
N ALA A 184 6.44 0.79 -5.75
CA ALA A 184 5.40 1.06 -4.78
C ALA A 184 4.52 -0.18 -4.65
N ALA A 185 4.00 -0.42 -3.45
CA ALA A 185 3.14 -1.57 -3.17
C ALA A 185 2.12 -1.25 -2.08
N ILE A 186 1.00 -1.99 -2.11
CA ILE A 186 0.06 -2.07 -1.01
C ILE A 186 -0.11 -3.53 -0.62
N GLY A 187 -0.20 -3.81 0.68
CA GLY A 187 -0.35 -5.16 1.21
C GLY A 187 -1.20 -5.21 2.46
N GLN A 188 -1.48 -6.42 2.91
CA GLN A 188 -2.15 -6.71 4.17
C GLN A 188 -1.29 -7.65 4.99
N LEU A 189 -1.09 -7.34 6.26
CA LEU A 189 -0.43 -8.22 7.22
C LEU A 189 -1.39 -9.27 7.76
N ARG A 190 -0.87 -10.32 8.39
CA ARG A 190 -1.68 -11.39 9.00
C ARG A 190 -2.61 -10.89 10.10
N ASP A 191 -2.27 -9.79 10.77
CA ASP A 191 -3.10 -9.15 11.80
C ASP A 191 -4.18 -8.22 11.24
N GLY A 192 -4.28 -8.10 9.92
CA GLY A 192 -5.29 -7.31 9.21
C GLY A 192 -4.88 -5.87 8.93
N ARG A 193 -3.75 -5.38 9.46
CA ARG A 193 -3.25 -4.04 9.13
C ARG A 193 -2.87 -3.93 7.67
N ILE A 194 -3.06 -2.74 7.11
CA ILE A 194 -2.73 -2.44 5.71
C ILE A 194 -1.36 -1.76 5.66
N LEU A 195 -0.53 -2.26 4.78
CA LEU A 195 0.83 -1.80 4.56
C LEU A 195 0.93 -1.06 3.23
N PHE A 196 1.62 0.10 3.22
CA PHE A 196 2.10 0.77 2.01
C PHE A 196 3.62 0.76 2.01
N PHE A 197 4.19 0.57 0.86
CA PHE A 197 5.63 0.63 0.61
C PHE A 197 5.89 1.52 -0.59
N ALA A 198 6.90 2.39 -0.51
CA ALA A 198 7.42 3.11 -1.66
C ALA A 198 8.92 3.32 -1.52
N SER A 199 9.67 3.06 -2.59
CA SER A 199 11.11 3.26 -2.65
C SER A 199 11.48 4.55 -3.39
N GLN A 200 12.47 5.28 -2.89
CA GLN A 200 13.05 6.46 -3.56
C GLN A 200 14.04 6.04 -4.64
N TRP A 201 14.74 4.95 -4.43
CA TRP A 201 15.69 4.38 -5.38
C TRP A 201 15.21 3.05 -5.94
N PRO A 202 15.79 2.59 -7.04
CA PRO A 202 15.36 1.33 -7.66
C PRO A 202 15.44 0.14 -6.70
N ALA A 203 14.38 -0.64 -6.68
CA ALA A 203 14.28 -1.89 -5.95
C ALA A 203 13.80 -2.99 -6.90
N ILE A 204 14.38 -4.19 -6.80
CA ILE A 204 13.92 -5.34 -7.57
C ILE A 204 12.64 -5.88 -6.92
N ARG A 205 11.54 -5.92 -7.67
CA ARG A 205 10.21 -6.30 -7.13
C ARG A 205 10.20 -7.67 -6.47
N ARG A 206 10.99 -8.62 -6.99
CA ARG A 206 11.16 -9.96 -6.39
C ARG A 206 11.76 -9.87 -4.98
N ASP A 207 12.72 -8.99 -4.76
CA ASP A 207 13.38 -8.86 -3.47
C ASP A 207 12.47 -8.12 -2.48
N VAL A 208 11.73 -7.11 -2.95
CA VAL A 208 10.64 -6.48 -2.18
C VAL A 208 9.57 -7.50 -1.80
N ALA A 209 9.15 -8.38 -2.73
CA ALA A 209 8.15 -9.41 -2.46
C ALA A 209 8.59 -10.38 -1.36
N ARG A 210 9.85 -10.85 -1.42
CA ARG A 210 10.43 -11.70 -0.39
C ARG A 210 10.49 -11.00 0.96
N TRP A 211 10.99 -9.78 0.99
CA TRP A 211 11.07 -9.01 2.22
C TRP A 211 9.69 -8.73 2.84
N LEU A 212 8.67 -8.38 2.04
CA LEU A 212 7.29 -8.21 2.51
C LEU A 212 6.73 -9.50 3.13
N SER A 213 6.99 -10.66 2.50
CA SER A 213 6.58 -11.97 2.99
C SER A 213 7.35 -12.38 4.25
N ASP A 214 8.67 -12.38 4.18
CA ASP A 214 9.54 -13.07 5.15
C ASP A 214 9.82 -12.20 6.37
N ALA A 215 10.03 -10.88 6.19
CA ALA A 215 10.36 -9.97 7.28
C ALA A 215 9.12 -9.30 7.88
N LEU A 216 8.14 -8.89 7.07
CA LEU A 216 6.96 -8.19 7.55
C LEU A 216 5.74 -9.09 7.76
N GLY A 217 5.78 -10.34 7.29
CA GLY A 217 4.68 -11.28 7.42
C GLY A 217 3.43 -10.88 6.62
N ALA A 218 3.62 -10.23 5.47
CA ALA A 218 2.52 -9.88 4.59
C ALA A 218 1.74 -11.14 4.18
N LEU A 219 0.41 -11.07 4.28
CA LEU A 219 -0.48 -12.12 3.82
C LEU A 219 -0.70 -12.00 2.31
N ASP A 220 -1.05 -10.80 1.85
CA ASP A 220 -1.21 -10.46 0.45
C ASP A 220 -0.55 -9.10 0.18
N ALA A 221 0.04 -8.93 -1.00
CA ALA A 221 0.56 -7.65 -1.46
C ALA A 221 0.55 -7.58 -2.99
N VAL A 222 0.32 -6.39 -3.52
CA VAL A 222 0.34 -6.13 -4.95
C VAL A 222 1.19 -4.89 -5.25
N ASN A 223 1.91 -4.96 -6.36
CA ASN A 223 2.65 -3.82 -6.88
C ASN A 223 1.68 -2.73 -7.36
N LEU A 224 2.02 -1.49 -7.08
CA LEU A 224 1.38 -0.30 -7.63
C LEU A 224 2.21 0.24 -8.80
N ASP A 225 1.80 1.36 -9.39
CA ASP A 225 2.59 2.00 -10.43
C ASP A 225 3.97 2.39 -9.87
N GLY A 226 5.00 2.08 -10.61
CA GLY A 226 6.38 2.23 -10.20
C GLY A 226 7.12 3.31 -10.99
N GLY A 227 8.45 3.25 -10.96
CA GLY A 227 9.27 4.23 -11.66
C GLY A 227 9.02 5.65 -11.17
N PRO A 228 8.81 6.62 -12.07
CA PRO A 228 8.58 8.01 -11.69
C PRO A 228 7.29 8.25 -10.90
N GLU A 229 6.33 7.32 -11.00
CA GLU A 229 5.02 7.41 -10.35
C GLU A 229 5.03 6.91 -8.90
N ALA A 230 6.02 6.11 -8.49
CA ALA A 230 6.12 5.62 -7.11
C ALA A 230 6.16 6.79 -6.13
N MET A 231 5.16 6.86 -5.24
CA MET A 231 5.00 7.97 -4.30
C MET A 231 4.36 7.52 -2.99
N LEU A 232 4.86 8.06 -1.90
CA LEU A 232 4.24 8.00 -0.58
C LEU A 232 4.54 9.28 0.19
N SER A 233 3.49 10.03 0.52
CA SER A 233 3.56 11.29 1.24
C SER A 233 2.68 11.25 2.48
N LEU A 234 3.21 11.72 3.62
CA LEU A 234 2.47 11.88 4.86
C LEU A 234 2.03 13.35 5.04
N ARG A 235 0.98 13.58 5.81
CA ARG A 235 0.51 14.93 6.11
C ARG A 235 1.53 15.65 7.01
N GLY A 236 1.92 16.85 6.57
CA GLY A 236 2.84 17.71 7.34
C GLY A 236 4.30 17.27 7.31
N GLU A 237 4.65 16.25 6.50
CA GLU A 237 6.06 15.91 6.35
C GLU A 237 6.78 16.93 5.44
N PRO A 238 8.08 17.19 5.68
CA PRO A 238 8.90 17.98 4.78
C PRO A 238 8.98 17.36 3.38
N LEU A 239 9.20 18.21 2.36
CA LEU A 239 9.24 17.75 0.95
C LEU A 239 10.35 16.75 0.68
N GLU A 240 11.49 16.93 1.34
CA GLU A 240 12.65 16.03 1.25
C GLU A 240 12.36 14.62 1.76
N ASP A 241 11.38 14.48 2.65
CA ASP A 241 10.98 13.18 3.21
C ASP A 241 9.91 12.47 2.35
N VAL A 242 9.32 13.15 1.38
CA VAL A 242 8.33 12.56 0.47
C VAL A 242 9.03 11.58 -0.46
N ILE A 243 8.60 10.32 -0.46
CA ILE A 243 9.00 9.40 -1.52
C ILE A 243 8.26 9.80 -2.80
N GLY A 244 8.99 10.11 -3.85
CA GLY A 244 8.35 10.41 -5.12
C GLY A 244 9.02 11.53 -5.92
N THR A 245 8.48 11.79 -7.11
CA THR A 245 8.88 12.91 -7.95
C THR A 245 7.89 14.05 -7.76
N TYR A 246 8.33 15.08 -7.06
CA TYR A 246 7.56 16.29 -6.81
C TYR A 246 7.20 16.96 -8.14
N GLY A 247 5.96 17.42 -8.28
CA GLY A 247 5.49 18.08 -9.50
C GLY A 247 5.02 17.17 -10.62
N ARG A 248 5.27 15.84 -10.52
CA ARG A 248 4.66 14.90 -11.47
C ARG A 248 3.18 14.73 -11.17
N GLY A 249 2.36 14.84 -12.21
CA GLY A 249 0.93 14.58 -12.08
C GLY A 249 0.63 13.09 -11.98
N LEU A 250 -0.19 12.71 -10.99
CA LEU A 250 -0.64 11.35 -10.73
C LEU A 250 -2.14 11.25 -10.95
N PRO A 251 -2.63 10.51 -11.94
CA PRO A 251 -4.06 10.41 -12.20
C PRO A 251 -4.79 9.54 -11.18
N LEU A 252 -4.09 8.63 -10.52
CA LEU A 252 -4.66 7.66 -9.60
C LEU A 252 -3.88 7.60 -8.30
N VAL A 253 -4.58 7.84 -7.19
CA VAL A 253 -4.01 7.83 -5.84
C VAL A 253 -4.85 7.01 -4.88
N LEU A 254 -4.18 6.48 -3.86
CA LEU A 254 -4.77 5.89 -2.66
C LEU A 254 -4.61 6.89 -1.51
N LEU A 255 -5.70 7.17 -0.82
CA LEU A 255 -5.74 8.04 0.34
C LEU A 255 -5.93 7.22 1.61
N VAL A 256 -5.18 7.55 2.65
CA VAL A 256 -5.45 7.16 4.04
C VAL A 256 -6.11 8.36 4.72
N LEU A 257 -7.35 8.19 5.15
CA LEU A 257 -8.18 9.25 5.72
C LEU A 257 -8.40 8.98 7.22
N PRO A 258 -8.65 10.01 8.04
CA PRO A 258 -9.11 9.82 9.41
C PRO A 258 -10.44 9.03 9.42
N PRO A 259 -10.78 8.43 10.58
CA PRO A 259 -11.97 7.60 10.74
C PRO A 259 -13.30 8.36 10.56
#